data_181e1943ff3fd496ca71ddcf83a2c955
#
_entry.id   181e1943ff3fd496ca71ddcf83a2c955
#
_cell.length_a   1.000
_cell.length_b   1.000
_cell.length_c   1.000
_cell.angle_alpha   90.00
_cell.angle_beta   90.00
_cell.angle_gamma   90.00
#
_symmetry.space_group_name_H-M   'P 1'
#
loop_
_entity.id
_entity.type
_entity.pdbx_description
1 polymer ?
#
loop_
_entity_poly.entity_id
_entity_poly.type
_entity_poly.pdbx_seq_one_letter_code
_entity_poly.pdbx_strand_id
1 'polypeptide(L)'
;LSTVKGQNILLAANTNQAIFEALQKDNRIVQAPAPGNLMKAVKNETELAGFRTVMERDGVAMVNFLYWLTHQVGKEPMTEYSIGKKLREFRAAGANFVGESFGSIIGYQGNGAIVHYSAPEHGSKEVHAEGSILVDSGGQYLEGTTDITRTIPLGKVSQQFIDDSTLVLKGMIQLAMVQFPKGTRGVQLDAYARMALWK
;
A
#
# COMPACT_ATOMS: atom_id res chain seq x y z
N LEU A 1 -9.91 14.72 -31.90
CA LEU A 1 -11.30 14.55 -31.41
C LEU A 1 -12.32 15.15 -32.38
N SER A 2 -12.02 16.26 -33.04
CA SER A 2 -12.92 16.96 -33.98
C SER A 2 -13.32 16.15 -35.23
N THR A 3 -12.61 15.08 -35.57
CA THR A 3 -12.89 14.21 -36.70
C THR A 3 -13.81 13.05 -36.38
N VAL A 4 -14.09 12.79 -35.10
CA VAL A 4 -14.95 11.69 -34.66
C VAL A 4 -16.38 12.20 -34.55
N LYS A 5 -17.27 11.75 -35.46
CA LYS A 5 -18.67 12.19 -35.56
C LYS A 5 -19.60 10.99 -35.81
N GLY A 6 -20.85 11.11 -35.28
CA GLY A 6 -21.91 10.13 -35.51
C GLY A 6 -21.64 8.74 -34.90
N GLN A 7 -20.76 8.65 -33.89
CA GLN A 7 -20.35 7.38 -33.28
C GLN A 7 -21.02 7.18 -31.90
N ASN A 8 -21.11 5.92 -31.48
CA ASN A 8 -21.35 5.57 -30.10
C ASN A 8 -19.98 5.48 -29.40
N ILE A 9 -19.72 6.38 -28.45
CA ILE A 9 -18.44 6.49 -27.77
C ILE A 9 -18.62 6.11 -26.30
N LEU A 10 -17.88 5.09 -25.85
CA LEU A 10 -17.82 4.73 -24.44
C LEU A 10 -16.83 5.64 -23.72
N LEU A 11 -17.29 6.31 -22.68
CA LEU A 11 -16.47 7.13 -21.79
C LEU A 11 -16.64 6.67 -20.34
N ALA A 12 -15.54 6.59 -19.62
CA ALA A 12 -15.59 6.37 -18.18
C ALA A 12 -16.08 7.63 -17.44
N ALA A 13 -16.68 7.42 -16.27
CA ALA A 13 -17.24 8.53 -15.47
C ALA A 13 -16.17 9.56 -15.01
N ASN A 14 -14.90 9.15 -14.95
CA ASN A 14 -13.76 10.00 -14.62
C ASN A 14 -13.04 10.58 -15.86
N THR A 15 -13.68 10.55 -17.02
CA THR A 15 -13.12 11.17 -18.24
C THR A 15 -13.03 12.69 -18.03
N ASN A 16 -11.92 13.27 -18.50
CA ASN A 16 -11.72 14.71 -18.46
C ASN A 16 -12.91 15.47 -19.10
N GLN A 17 -13.41 16.49 -18.42
CA GLN A 17 -14.61 17.24 -18.84
C GLN A 17 -14.49 17.84 -20.25
N ALA A 18 -13.33 18.39 -20.60
CA ALA A 18 -13.12 18.95 -21.93
C ALA A 18 -13.20 17.91 -23.05
N ILE A 19 -12.72 16.68 -22.78
CA ILE A 19 -12.86 15.55 -23.71
C ILE A 19 -14.33 15.14 -23.85
N PHE A 20 -15.03 15.03 -22.73
CA PHE A 20 -16.46 14.72 -22.72
C PHE A 20 -17.26 15.74 -23.53
N GLU A 21 -17.09 17.04 -23.27
CA GLU A 21 -17.77 18.10 -23.97
C GLU A 21 -17.46 18.18 -25.47
N ALA A 22 -16.21 17.91 -25.86
CA ALA A 22 -15.80 17.87 -27.24
C ALA A 22 -16.46 16.72 -28.01
N LEU A 23 -16.60 15.56 -27.39
CA LEU A 23 -17.14 14.36 -28.05
C LEU A 23 -18.65 14.30 -28.06
N GLN A 24 -19.33 14.80 -27.02
CA GLN A 24 -20.81 14.74 -26.92
C GLN A 24 -21.53 15.58 -27.97
N LYS A 25 -20.88 16.60 -28.55
CA LYS A 25 -21.48 17.50 -29.53
C LYS A 25 -21.97 16.79 -30.80
N ASP A 26 -21.16 15.84 -31.26
CA ASP A 26 -21.35 15.14 -32.53
C ASP A 26 -21.55 13.64 -32.38
N ASN A 27 -21.58 13.09 -31.14
CA ASN A 27 -21.61 11.67 -30.87
C ASN A 27 -22.58 11.31 -29.74
N ARG A 28 -23.00 10.04 -29.74
CA ARG A 28 -23.75 9.47 -28.61
C ARG A 28 -22.76 8.94 -27.56
N ILE A 29 -22.79 9.50 -26.36
CA ILE A 29 -21.95 9.04 -25.25
C ILE A 29 -22.66 7.92 -24.49
N VAL A 30 -21.94 6.82 -24.27
CA VAL A 30 -22.30 5.70 -23.39
C VAL A 30 -21.35 5.74 -22.20
N GLN A 31 -21.87 6.05 -21.02
CA GLN A 31 -21.05 6.02 -19.80
C GLN A 31 -20.98 4.58 -19.25
N ALA A 32 -19.77 4.03 -19.17
CA ALA A 32 -19.49 2.73 -18.57
C ALA A 32 -18.02 2.66 -18.11
N PRO A 33 -17.66 1.72 -17.24
CA PRO A 33 -16.26 1.47 -16.90
C PRO A 33 -15.41 1.20 -18.15
N ALA A 34 -14.21 1.79 -18.20
CA ALA A 34 -13.28 1.54 -19.30
C ALA A 34 -12.92 0.04 -19.36
N PRO A 35 -13.03 -0.64 -20.52
CA PRO A 35 -12.70 -2.07 -20.63
C PRO A 35 -11.30 -2.42 -20.18
N GLY A 36 -10.34 -1.53 -20.43
CA GLY A 36 -8.95 -1.70 -20.01
C GLY A 36 -8.76 -1.86 -18.50
N ASN A 37 -9.68 -1.32 -17.67
CA ASN A 37 -9.58 -1.48 -16.21
C ASN A 37 -9.75 -2.95 -15.80
N LEU A 38 -10.71 -3.67 -16.38
CA LEU A 38 -10.90 -5.09 -16.11
C LEU A 38 -9.78 -5.94 -16.71
N MET A 39 -9.34 -5.64 -17.93
CA MET A 39 -8.22 -6.31 -18.58
C MET A 39 -6.93 -6.18 -17.77
N LYS A 40 -6.67 -4.99 -17.24
CA LYS A 40 -5.52 -4.74 -16.34
C LYS A 40 -5.66 -5.47 -14.99
N ALA A 41 -6.87 -5.58 -14.45
CA ALA A 41 -7.12 -6.22 -13.16
C ALA A 41 -6.87 -7.73 -13.20
N VAL A 42 -7.16 -8.40 -14.33
CA VAL A 42 -6.95 -9.83 -14.52
C VAL A 42 -5.56 -10.05 -15.12
N LYS A 43 -4.62 -10.51 -14.28
CA LYS A 43 -3.23 -10.73 -14.68
C LYS A 43 -3.10 -12.00 -15.51
N ASN A 44 -2.26 -11.94 -16.54
CA ASN A 44 -1.85 -13.11 -17.33
C ASN A 44 -0.73 -13.90 -16.61
N GLU A 45 -0.35 -15.06 -17.15
CA GLU A 45 0.67 -15.93 -16.55
C GLU A 45 2.05 -15.26 -16.40
N THR A 46 2.44 -14.42 -17.36
CA THR A 46 3.70 -13.68 -17.30
C THR A 46 3.68 -12.64 -16.17
N GLU A 47 2.61 -11.90 -16.04
CA GLU A 47 2.42 -10.94 -14.94
C GLU A 47 2.37 -11.64 -13.58
N LEU A 48 1.68 -12.79 -13.47
CA LEU A 48 1.65 -13.58 -12.23
C LEU A 48 3.03 -14.11 -11.84
N ALA A 49 3.82 -14.59 -12.80
CA ALA A 49 5.19 -15.02 -12.57
C ALA A 49 6.07 -13.84 -12.11
N GLY A 50 5.90 -12.66 -12.73
CA GLY A 50 6.55 -11.42 -12.33
C GLY A 50 6.23 -11.02 -10.89
N PHE A 51 4.96 -11.05 -10.49
CA PHE A 51 4.55 -10.76 -9.12
C PHE A 51 5.17 -11.72 -8.11
N ARG A 52 5.23 -13.02 -8.38
CA ARG A 52 5.89 -13.99 -7.48
C ARG A 52 7.37 -13.63 -7.26
N THR A 53 8.09 -13.38 -8.35
CA THR A 53 9.52 -13.01 -8.29
C THR A 53 9.75 -11.69 -7.54
N VAL A 54 8.91 -10.70 -7.80
CA VAL A 54 9.01 -9.39 -7.16
C VAL A 54 8.72 -9.45 -5.66
N MET A 55 7.70 -10.22 -5.25
CA MET A 55 7.37 -10.39 -3.84
C MET A 55 8.50 -11.05 -3.04
N GLU A 56 9.20 -12.02 -3.63
CA GLU A 56 10.39 -12.61 -3.00
C GLU A 56 11.53 -11.59 -2.87
N ARG A 57 11.83 -10.87 -3.95
CA ARG A 57 12.90 -9.86 -3.99
C ARG A 57 12.66 -8.73 -2.99
N ASP A 58 11.46 -8.16 -3.00
CA ASP A 58 11.07 -7.11 -2.08
C ASP A 58 11.01 -7.61 -0.62
N GLY A 59 10.59 -8.87 -0.43
CA GLY A 59 10.62 -9.55 0.85
C GLY A 59 12.03 -9.62 1.45
N VAL A 60 13.04 -9.94 0.64
CA VAL A 60 14.46 -9.93 1.07
C VAL A 60 14.90 -8.51 1.46
N ALA A 61 14.55 -7.50 0.67
CA ALA A 61 14.85 -6.10 0.99
C ALA A 61 14.20 -5.68 2.32
N MET A 62 12.94 -6.04 2.51
CA MET A 62 12.20 -5.76 3.75
C MET A 62 12.81 -6.48 4.97
N VAL A 63 13.19 -7.75 4.87
CA VAL A 63 13.82 -8.49 5.96
C VAL A 63 15.16 -7.87 6.35
N ASN A 64 15.99 -7.50 5.37
CA ASN A 64 17.27 -6.83 5.62
C ASN A 64 17.07 -5.45 6.27
N PHE A 65 16.08 -4.69 5.81
CA PHE A 65 15.70 -3.41 6.43
C PHE A 65 15.22 -3.59 7.87
N LEU A 66 14.34 -4.56 8.15
CA LEU A 66 13.84 -4.83 9.50
C LEU A 66 14.97 -5.25 10.45
N TYR A 67 15.88 -6.08 9.95
CA TYR A 67 17.08 -6.45 10.70
C TYR A 67 17.93 -5.23 11.03
N TRP A 68 18.23 -4.38 10.03
CA TRP A 68 18.96 -3.14 10.23
C TRP A 68 18.26 -2.22 11.24
N LEU A 69 16.97 -1.95 11.06
CA LEU A 69 16.21 -1.05 11.93
C LEU A 69 16.26 -1.49 13.39
N THR A 70 15.95 -2.76 13.65
CA THR A 70 15.90 -3.29 15.03
C THR A 70 17.27 -3.37 15.70
N HIS A 71 18.36 -3.44 14.92
CA HIS A 71 19.72 -3.51 15.46
C HIS A 71 20.41 -2.14 15.57
N GLN A 72 19.96 -1.15 14.84
CA GLN A 72 20.58 0.18 14.81
C GLN A 72 19.80 1.24 15.58
N VAL A 73 18.50 1.06 15.78
CA VAL A 73 17.71 1.99 16.57
C VAL A 73 18.29 2.16 17.99
N GLY A 74 18.46 3.42 18.40
CA GLY A 74 19.10 3.78 19.67
C GLY A 74 20.63 3.77 19.67
N LYS A 75 21.29 3.35 18.58
CA LYS A 75 22.75 3.43 18.42
C LYS A 75 23.21 4.61 17.60
N GLU A 76 22.37 5.09 16.70
CA GLU A 76 22.59 6.26 15.86
C GLU A 76 21.31 7.10 15.79
N PRO A 77 21.42 8.43 15.58
CA PRO A 77 20.24 9.27 15.40
C PRO A 77 19.46 8.86 14.17
N MET A 78 18.15 8.65 14.33
CA MET A 78 17.23 8.30 13.26
C MET A 78 15.98 9.16 13.32
N THR A 79 15.43 9.50 12.18
CA THR A 79 14.11 10.12 12.05
C THR A 79 13.21 9.27 11.18
N GLU A 80 11.89 9.46 11.27
CA GLU A 80 10.93 8.78 10.40
C GLU A 80 11.32 8.94 8.92
N TYR A 81 11.73 10.14 8.50
CA TYR A 81 12.17 10.42 7.12
C TYR A 81 13.45 9.64 6.75
N SER A 82 14.47 9.64 7.63
CA SER A 82 15.72 8.94 7.35
C SER A 82 15.54 7.42 7.25
N ILE A 83 14.63 6.86 8.06
CA ILE A 83 14.26 5.44 8.02
C ILE A 83 13.59 5.10 6.69
N GLY A 84 12.68 5.95 6.19
CA GLY A 84 12.07 5.75 4.87
C GLY A 84 13.09 5.78 3.74
N LYS A 85 14.03 6.72 3.76
CA LYS A 85 15.15 6.74 2.79
C LYS A 85 15.99 5.47 2.85
N LYS A 86 16.26 4.96 4.05
CA LYS A 86 17.03 3.73 4.23
C LYS A 86 16.31 2.51 3.66
N LEU A 87 15.00 2.41 3.85
CA LEU A 87 14.20 1.35 3.24
C LEU A 87 14.28 1.39 1.71
N ARG A 88 14.19 2.58 1.12
CA ARG A 88 14.36 2.77 -0.32
C ARG A 88 15.73 2.30 -0.80
N GLU A 89 16.82 2.54 -0.03
CA GLU A 89 18.17 2.05 -0.37
C GLU A 89 18.24 0.51 -0.40
N PHE A 90 17.62 -0.18 0.57
CA PHE A 90 17.54 -1.64 0.57
C PHE A 90 16.82 -2.19 -0.66
N ARG A 91 15.74 -1.55 -1.10
CA ARG A 91 15.03 -1.91 -2.34
C ARG A 91 15.85 -1.62 -3.59
N ALA A 92 16.50 -0.46 -3.63
CA ALA A 92 17.31 -0.02 -4.77
C ALA A 92 18.56 -0.89 -4.99
N ALA A 93 19.02 -1.59 -3.97
CA ALA A 93 20.09 -2.59 -4.11
C ALA A 93 19.64 -3.86 -4.85
N GLY A 94 18.34 -4.09 -4.97
CA GLY A 94 17.76 -5.20 -5.73
C GLY A 94 17.66 -4.93 -7.23
N ALA A 95 17.59 -5.98 -8.04
CA ALA A 95 17.46 -5.87 -9.48
C ALA A 95 16.09 -5.30 -9.89
N ASN A 96 16.06 -4.55 -11.00
CA ASN A 96 14.85 -4.05 -11.66
C ASN A 96 13.99 -3.10 -10.82
N PHE A 97 14.53 -2.53 -9.74
CA PHE A 97 13.86 -1.49 -8.97
C PHE A 97 13.80 -0.19 -9.78
N VAL A 98 12.60 0.33 -9.98
CA VAL A 98 12.35 1.58 -10.72
C VAL A 98 12.15 2.76 -9.78
N GLY A 99 11.54 2.50 -8.62
CA GLY A 99 11.22 3.53 -7.62
C GLY A 99 10.29 2.99 -6.53
N GLU A 100 9.88 3.85 -5.64
CA GLU A 100 8.83 3.51 -4.68
C GLU A 100 7.47 3.46 -5.39
N SER A 101 6.60 2.52 -5.03
CA SER A 101 5.24 2.42 -5.57
C SER A 101 4.33 3.53 -5.05
N PHE A 102 4.63 4.02 -3.85
CA PHE A 102 4.05 5.20 -3.20
C PHE A 102 5.04 5.75 -2.17
N GLY A 103 4.86 6.98 -1.71
CA GLY A 103 5.71 7.55 -0.65
C GLY A 103 5.62 6.74 0.64
N SER A 104 6.75 6.23 1.11
CA SER A 104 6.77 5.38 2.31
C SER A 104 6.18 6.10 3.53
N ILE A 105 5.30 5.44 4.24
CA ILE A 105 4.68 5.89 5.49
C ILE A 105 5.49 5.29 6.63
N ILE A 106 6.20 6.13 7.35
CA ILE A 106 6.99 5.73 8.52
C ILE A 106 6.41 6.48 9.71
N GLY A 107 5.55 5.81 10.47
CA GLY A 107 4.83 6.43 11.59
C GLY A 107 5.32 5.92 12.94
N TYR A 108 6.10 6.73 13.66
CA TYR A 108 6.59 6.39 14.99
C TYR A 108 5.58 6.76 16.08
N GLN A 109 5.22 5.78 16.92
CA GLN A 109 4.24 5.92 18.00
C GLN A 109 2.91 6.52 17.48
N GLY A 110 2.45 7.66 18.01
CA GLY A 110 1.18 8.29 17.63
C GLY A 110 1.04 8.62 16.14
N ASN A 111 2.13 8.86 15.42
CA ASN A 111 2.09 9.09 13.97
C ASN A 111 1.65 7.85 13.18
N GLY A 112 1.88 6.65 13.73
CA GLY A 112 1.39 5.40 13.13
C GLY A 112 -0.14 5.26 13.10
N ALA A 113 -0.88 6.08 13.84
CA ALA A 113 -2.34 6.12 13.79
C ALA A 113 -2.89 7.04 12.69
N ILE A 114 -2.05 7.82 12.03
CA ILE A 114 -2.45 8.74 10.97
C ILE A 114 -2.38 8.00 9.64
N VAL A 115 -3.55 7.72 9.05
CA VAL A 115 -3.66 7.11 7.73
C VAL A 115 -3.04 8.04 6.67
N HIS A 116 -2.19 7.49 5.80
CA HIS A 116 -1.42 8.25 4.80
C HIS A 116 -0.51 9.33 5.40
N TYR A 117 0.06 9.04 6.59
CA TYR A 117 1.09 9.91 7.18
C TYR A 117 2.27 10.10 6.23
N SER A 118 2.80 11.30 6.18
CA SER A 118 4.02 11.62 5.42
C SER A 118 5.02 12.31 6.32
N ALA A 119 6.13 11.66 6.59
CA ALA A 119 7.20 12.24 7.38
C ALA A 119 7.88 13.37 6.61
N PRO A 120 7.95 14.60 7.17
CA PRO A 120 8.60 15.72 6.50
C PRO A 120 10.13 15.53 6.50
N GLU A 121 10.80 16.05 5.47
CA GLU A 121 12.28 16.01 5.41
C GLU A 121 12.92 16.81 6.54
N HIS A 122 12.36 17.99 6.82
CA HIS A 122 12.81 18.85 7.90
C HIS A 122 11.83 18.80 9.08
N GLY A 123 12.36 18.62 10.28
CA GLY A 123 11.55 18.51 11.50
C GLY A 123 10.84 17.17 11.67
N SER A 124 11.29 16.14 10.95
CA SER A 124 10.79 14.78 11.14
C SER A 124 11.05 14.28 12.54
N LYS A 125 10.10 13.52 13.10
CA LYS A 125 10.18 13.01 14.46
C LYS A 125 11.37 12.06 14.63
N GLU A 126 12.15 12.28 15.69
CA GLU A 126 13.21 11.36 16.09
C GLU A 126 12.62 10.03 16.58
N VAL A 127 13.31 8.94 16.22
CA VAL A 127 12.92 7.58 16.55
C VAL A 127 13.91 6.99 17.55
N HIS A 128 13.39 6.52 18.67
CA HIS A 128 14.17 5.94 19.77
C HIS A 128 13.88 4.44 19.92
N ALA A 129 14.74 3.74 20.67
CA ALA A 129 14.61 2.29 20.94
C ALA A 129 13.50 2.03 21.99
N GLU A 130 12.31 2.56 21.74
CA GLU A 130 11.11 2.40 22.58
C GLU A 130 9.83 2.50 21.74
N GLY A 131 8.73 1.95 22.27
CA GLY A 131 7.44 1.99 21.61
C GLY A 131 7.42 1.20 20.30
N SER A 132 6.65 1.67 19.33
CA SER A 132 6.47 0.99 18.04
C SER A 132 6.55 1.94 16.87
N ILE A 133 6.85 1.38 15.70
CA ILE A 133 6.85 2.08 14.42
C ILE A 133 5.99 1.31 13.42
N LEU A 134 5.14 2.02 12.70
CA LEU A 134 4.43 1.51 11.53
C LEU A 134 5.26 1.85 10.29
N VAL A 135 5.51 0.85 9.47
CA VAL A 135 6.21 0.96 8.19
C VAL A 135 5.27 0.45 7.11
N ASP A 136 4.76 1.36 6.30
CA ASP A 136 3.92 1.05 5.14
C ASP A 136 4.62 1.57 3.89
N SER A 137 4.93 0.68 2.97
CA SER A 137 5.84 0.99 1.87
C SER A 137 5.75 -0.03 0.75
N GLY A 138 6.19 0.35 -0.42
CA GLY A 138 6.25 -0.56 -1.55
C GLY A 138 7.28 -0.16 -2.59
N GLY A 139 7.62 -1.09 -3.44
CA GLY A 139 8.52 -0.92 -4.58
C GLY A 139 7.81 -1.11 -5.91
N GLN A 140 8.15 -0.26 -6.88
CA GLN A 140 7.84 -0.47 -8.28
C GLN A 140 9.03 -1.13 -8.95
N TYR A 141 8.80 -2.25 -9.56
CA TYR A 141 9.78 -3.02 -10.31
C TYR A 141 9.30 -3.22 -11.75
N LEU A 142 10.19 -3.62 -12.65
CA LEU A 142 9.81 -3.92 -14.05
C LEU A 142 8.78 -5.06 -14.13
N GLU A 143 8.85 -6.02 -13.21
CA GLU A 143 7.99 -7.20 -13.19
C GLU A 143 6.69 -7.02 -12.39
N GLY A 144 6.59 -5.99 -11.55
CA GLY A 144 5.39 -5.78 -10.74
C GLY A 144 5.56 -4.73 -9.65
N THR A 145 4.53 -4.60 -8.84
CA THR A 145 4.41 -3.61 -7.76
C THR A 145 4.21 -4.31 -6.43
N THR A 146 4.89 -3.85 -5.38
CA THR A 146 4.68 -4.34 -4.01
C THR A 146 4.05 -3.27 -3.13
N ASP A 147 3.39 -3.73 -2.08
CA ASP A 147 2.75 -2.92 -1.04
C ASP A 147 2.75 -3.75 0.25
N ILE A 148 3.53 -3.34 1.24
CA ILE A 148 3.79 -4.13 2.46
C ILE A 148 3.74 -3.21 3.67
N THR A 149 2.86 -3.53 4.63
CA THR A 149 2.80 -2.84 5.92
C THR A 149 3.27 -3.74 7.05
N ARG A 150 4.05 -3.19 7.97
CA ARG A 150 4.43 -3.84 9.24
C ARG A 150 4.41 -2.84 10.38
N THR A 151 3.88 -3.27 11.53
CA THR A 151 4.01 -2.57 12.81
C THR A 151 5.00 -3.32 13.68
N ILE A 152 6.06 -2.63 14.11
CA ILE A 152 7.25 -3.24 14.71
C ILE A 152 7.53 -2.61 16.07
N PRO A 153 7.73 -3.40 17.14
CA PRO A 153 8.25 -2.88 18.39
C PRO A 153 9.73 -2.49 18.23
N LEU A 154 10.10 -1.30 18.69
CA LEU A 154 11.49 -0.80 18.67
C LEU A 154 12.19 -0.95 20.02
N GLY A 155 11.55 -1.60 20.98
CA GLY A 155 12.06 -1.81 22.32
C GLY A 155 10.94 -2.32 23.23
N LYS A 156 10.97 -1.91 24.51
CA LYS A 156 9.92 -2.28 25.44
C LYS A 156 8.60 -1.61 25.06
N VAL A 157 7.56 -2.40 24.89
CA VAL A 157 6.18 -1.96 24.68
C VAL A 157 5.30 -2.28 25.90
N SER A 158 4.17 -1.60 26.04
CA SER A 158 3.22 -1.85 27.13
C SER A 158 2.45 -3.17 26.93
N GLN A 159 1.93 -3.76 28.01
CA GLN A 159 1.05 -4.92 27.91
C GLN A 159 -0.20 -4.60 27.07
N GLN A 160 -0.76 -3.40 27.24
CA GLN A 160 -1.89 -2.93 26.43
C GLN A 160 -1.58 -2.99 24.92
N PHE A 161 -0.37 -2.55 24.50
CA PHE A 161 0.03 -2.62 23.09
C PHE A 161 0.08 -4.07 22.58
N ILE A 162 0.58 -5.00 23.40
CA ILE A 162 0.64 -6.43 23.05
C ILE A 162 -0.78 -7.00 22.89
N ASP A 163 -1.67 -6.68 23.82
CA ASP A 163 -3.06 -7.14 23.82
C ASP A 163 -3.81 -6.59 22.60
N ASP A 164 -3.72 -5.29 22.33
CA ASP A 164 -4.36 -4.63 21.19
C ASP A 164 -3.82 -5.18 19.85
N SER A 165 -2.50 -5.34 19.74
CA SER A 165 -1.88 -5.92 18.55
C SER A 165 -2.37 -7.36 18.30
N THR A 166 -2.55 -8.13 19.37
CA THR A 166 -3.09 -9.49 19.29
C THR A 166 -4.54 -9.50 18.81
N LEU A 167 -5.37 -8.57 19.28
CA LEU A 167 -6.77 -8.45 18.85
C LEU A 167 -6.86 -8.03 17.38
N VAL A 168 -6.03 -7.07 16.95
CA VAL A 168 -5.95 -6.66 15.54
C VAL A 168 -5.50 -7.83 14.67
N LEU A 169 -4.48 -8.59 15.08
CA LEU A 169 -4.01 -9.78 14.35
C LEU A 169 -5.11 -10.84 14.23
N LYS A 170 -5.88 -11.09 15.30
CA LYS A 170 -7.04 -12.00 15.24
C LYS A 170 -8.05 -11.55 14.20
N GLY A 171 -8.41 -10.26 14.18
CA GLY A 171 -9.33 -9.70 13.20
C GLY A 171 -8.81 -9.84 11.77
N MET A 172 -7.54 -9.55 11.54
CA MET A 172 -6.89 -9.71 10.24
C MET A 172 -6.96 -11.17 9.74
N ILE A 173 -6.63 -12.12 10.61
CA ILE A 173 -6.67 -13.56 10.28
C ILE A 173 -8.11 -13.99 9.97
N GLN A 174 -9.10 -13.58 10.78
CA GLN A 174 -10.50 -13.89 10.53
C GLN A 174 -10.96 -13.37 9.18
N LEU A 175 -10.64 -12.13 8.83
CA LEU A 175 -10.96 -11.56 7.52
C LEU A 175 -10.26 -12.29 6.37
N ALA A 176 -9.00 -12.67 6.55
CA ALA A 176 -8.24 -13.39 5.53
C ALA A 176 -8.75 -14.81 5.26
N MET A 177 -9.39 -15.44 6.26
CA MET A 177 -9.91 -16.82 6.18
C MET A 177 -11.38 -16.90 5.76
N VAL A 178 -12.11 -15.79 5.71
CA VAL A 178 -13.54 -15.80 5.41
C VAL A 178 -13.81 -16.23 3.97
N GLN A 179 -14.79 -17.12 3.79
CA GLN A 179 -15.32 -17.51 2.48
C GLN A 179 -16.68 -16.83 2.28
N PHE A 180 -16.90 -16.27 1.11
CA PHE A 180 -18.10 -15.49 0.83
C PHE A 180 -18.56 -15.67 -0.63
N PRO A 181 -19.88 -15.51 -0.90
CA PRO A 181 -20.44 -15.64 -2.25
C PRO A 181 -19.94 -14.51 -3.17
N LYS A 182 -19.94 -14.78 -4.48
CA LYS A 182 -19.70 -13.75 -5.50
C LYS A 182 -20.69 -12.60 -5.34
N GLY A 183 -20.18 -11.36 -5.41
CA GLY A 183 -20.97 -10.15 -5.25
C GLY A 183 -21.05 -9.62 -3.81
N THR A 184 -20.47 -10.31 -2.83
CA THR A 184 -20.32 -9.79 -1.47
C THR A 184 -19.46 -8.52 -1.48
N ARG A 185 -19.93 -7.47 -0.82
CA ARG A 185 -19.19 -6.20 -0.71
C ARG A 185 -18.26 -6.23 0.49
N GLY A 186 -17.10 -5.52 0.40
CA GLY A 186 -16.15 -5.42 1.50
C GLY A 186 -16.76 -4.92 2.82
N VAL A 187 -17.72 -3.99 2.77
CA VAL A 187 -18.44 -3.50 3.96
C VAL A 187 -19.19 -4.60 4.71
N GLN A 188 -19.62 -5.67 4.04
CA GLN A 188 -20.28 -6.82 4.66
C GLN A 188 -19.28 -7.73 5.40
N LEU A 189 -17.99 -7.65 5.03
CA LEU A 189 -16.91 -8.44 5.61
C LEU A 189 -16.19 -7.70 6.76
N ASP A 190 -16.38 -6.39 6.88
CA ASP A 190 -15.72 -5.54 7.87
C ASP A 190 -15.90 -6.05 9.33
N ALA A 191 -17.06 -6.60 9.62
CA ALA A 191 -17.36 -7.21 10.93
C ALA A 191 -16.34 -8.29 11.34
N TYR A 192 -15.84 -9.08 10.40
CA TYR A 192 -14.84 -10.13 10.70
C TYR A 192 -13.53 -9.54 11.21
N ALA A 193 -13.11 -8.41 10.65
CA ALA A 193 -11.90 -7.71 11.11
C ALA A 193 -12.10 -7.06 12.49
N ARG A 194 -13.33 -6.57 12.80
CA ARG A 194 -13.62 -5.82 14.02
C ARG A 194 -14.11 -6.65 15.19
N MET A 195 -14.66 -7.84 14.94
CA MET A 195 -15.33 -8.66 15.96
C MET A 195 -14.44 -8.93 17.18
N ALA A 196 -13.13 -9.12 16.98
CA ALA A 196 -12.19 -9.31 18.07
C ALA A 196 -11.97 -8.05 18.94
N LEU A 197 -12.30 -6.86 18.41
CA LEU A 197 -12.12 -5.56 19.05
C LEU A 197 -13.35 -5.11 19.85
N TRP A 198 -14.49 -5.80 19.71
CA TRP A 198 -15.77 -5.42 20.34
C TRP A 198 -15.96 -6.00 21.76
N LYS A 199 -14.89 -6.24 22.47
CA LYS A 199 -14.93 -6.77 23.84
C LYS A 199 -14.87 -5.66 24.88
#